data_0ebb697ddfd76a0b49553eb16bc99f18
#
_entry.id   0ebb697ddfd76a0b49553eb16bc99f18
#
_cell.length_a   1.000
_cell.length_b   1.000
_cell.length_c   1.000
_cell.angle_alpha   90.00
_cell.angle_beta   90.00
_cell.angle_gamma   90.00
#
_symmetry.space_group_name_H-M   'P 1'
#
loop_
_entity.id
_entity.type
_entity.pdbx_description
1 polymer ?
#
loop_
_entity_poly.entity_id
_entity_poly.type
_entity_poly.pdbx_seq_one_letter_code
_entity_poly.pdbx_strand_id
1 'polypeptide(L)'
;MSIRVAILGYGNLGRGMECAVKQNDDMELVAVFTRRDPSTVKTLTDVKVYNVDQLLSMQDKIDVLVLCGGSATDLPKQTAEYAKNFNVVDSFDTHAKIPEHFAQVDAAAKEGGKVAMISVGWDPGMFSLNRLYANAILRDGSDYTFWGKGVSQGHSDAIRRIPGVKDAKQYTIPVEAALEAVRNCENPVLTTRQKHTRECFVVAKEGADKAQIEEQIKTMPNYFADYDTTVHFITEEELQRDHAGIPHGGFVLRTGKTGLNGEHDHVIEYSLKLDSNPEFTSCVLTAYARAAYRMNQEGQKGCKTVFDVAPAYLSTLTPEEMRSTLL
;
A
#
# COMPACT_ATOMS: atom_id res chain seq x y z
N MET A 1 -9.41 20.79 -18.08
CA MET A 1 -9.53 19.42 -18.66
C MET A 1 -9.30 18.44 -17.52
N SER A 2 -10.15 17.43 -17.38
CA SER A 2 -9.97 16.37 -16.38
C SER A 2 -8.88 15.41 -16.81
N ILE A 3 -8.12 14.89 -15.86
CA ILE A 3 -7.10 13.84 -16.08
C ILE A 3 -7.83 12.53 -16.35
N ARG A 4 -7.60 11.92 -17.51
CA ARG A 4 -8.23 10.66 -17.92
C ARG A 4 -7.48 9.47 -17.31
N VAL A 5 -8.09 8.86 -16.30
CA VAL A 5 -7.52 7.75 -15.55
C VAL A 5 -8.13 6.43 -16.01
N ALA A 6 -7.30 5.41 -16.18
CA ALA A 6 -7.75 4.03 -16.37
C ALA A 6 -7.18 3.13 -15.26
N ILE A 7 -7.89 2.04 -14.99
CA ILE A 7 -7.51 1.05 -13.97
C ILE A 7 -7.22 -0.28 -14.65
N LEU A 8 -6.06 -0.89 -14.36
CA LEU A 8 -5.77 -2.27 -14.76
C LEU A 8 -5.81 -3.19 -13.54
N GLY A 9 -6.79 -4.08 -13.53
CA GLY A 9 -7.09 -4.98 -12.43
C GLY A 9 -8.23 -4.46 -11.54
N TYR A 10 -9.25 -5.30 -11.32
CA TYR A 10 -10.45 -4.93 -10.59
C TYR A 10 -10.72 -5.90 -9.43
N GLY A 11 -9.79 -5.87 -8.45
CA GLY A 11 -9.89 -6.47 -7.13
C GLY A 11 -10.28 -5.41 -6.08
N ASN A 12 -9.92 -5.62 -4.82
CA ASN A 12 -10.21 -4.64 -3.75
C ASN A 12 -9.59 -3.28 -4.03
N LEU A 13 -8.34 -3.25 -4.50
CA LEU A 13 -7.65 -2.00 -4.84
C LEU A 13 -8.29 -1.30 -6.04
N GLY A 14 -8.63 -2.04 -7.11
CA GLY A 14 -9.28 -1.47 -8.29
C GLY A 14 -10.66 -0.89 -8.01
N ARG A 15 -11.43 -1.52 -7.11
CA ARG A 15 -12.71 -0.98 -6.62
C ARG A 15 -12.52 0.28 -5.80
N GLY A 16 -11.51 0.30 -4.92
CA GLY A 16 -11.15 1.50 -4.19
C GLY A 16 -10.71 2.64 -5.12
N MET A 17 -9.94 2.33 -6.18
CA MET A 17 -9.53 3.32 -7.19
C MET A 17 -10.71 3.94 -7.92
N GLU A 18 -11.74 3.15 -8.28
CA GLU A 18 -12.96 3.68 -8.87
C GLU A 18 -13.63 4.71 -7.96
N CYS A 19 -13.76 4.41 -6.65
CA CYS A 19 -14.28 5.34 -5.66
C CYS A 19 -13.40 6.58 -5.52
N ALA A 20 -12.08 6.40 -5.41
CA ALA A 20 -11.15 7.50 -5.21
C ALA A 20 -11.11 8.47 -6.40
N VAL A 21 -11.09 7.96 -7.64
CA VAL A 21 -11.14 8.81 -8.83
C VAL A 21 -12.45 9.58 -8.88
N LYS A 22 -13.58 8.95 -8.54
CA LYS A 22 -14.89 9.60 -8.54
C LYS A 22 -15.01 10.74 -7.51
N GLN A 23 -14.20 10.73 -6.46
CA GLN A 23 -14.15 11.77 -5.44
C GLN A 23 -13.25 12.97 -5.83
N ASN A 24 -12.59 12.92 -6.99
CA ASN A 24 -11.68 13.96 -7.46
C ASN A 24 -12.21 14.61 -8.74
N ASP A 25 -12.70 15.85 -8.62
CA ASP A 25 -13.34 16.60 -9.72
C ASP A 25 -12.38 16.91 -10.89
N ASP A 26 -11.08 16.86 -10.66
CA ASP A 26 -10.05 17.08 -11.68
C ASP A 26 -9.70 15.79 -12.45
N MET A 27 -10.40 14.67 -12.17
CA MET A 27 -10.16 13.37 -12.78
C MET A 27 -11.43 12.76 -13.38
N GLU A 28 -11.23 11.93 -14.40
CA GLU A 28 -12.27 11.13 -15.03
C GLU A 28 -11.82 9.68 -15.16
N LEU A 29 -12.61 8.73 -14.62
CA LEU A 29 -12.36 7.31 -14.85
C LEU A 29 -12.92 6.90 -16.21
N VAL A 30 -12.05 6.67 -17.19
CA VAL A 30 -12.44 6.39 -18.56
C VAL A 30 -12.61 4.90 -18.87
N ALA A 31 -11.93 4.03 -18.15
CA ALA A 31 -12.00 2.58 -18.37
C ALA A 31 -11.46 1.76 -17.20
N VAL A 32 -11.97 0.53 -17.09
CA VAL A 32 -11.38 -0.54 -16.28
C VAL A 32 -10.94 -1.65 -17.22
N PHE A 33 -9.72 -2.16 -17.05
CA PHE A 33 -9.18 -3.28 -17.80
C PHE A 33 -8.99 -4.51 -16.93
N THR A 34 -9.31 -5.68 -17.48
CA THR A 34 -9.23 -6.96 -16.77
C THR A 34 -8.78 -8.09 -17.69
N ARG A 35 -8.12 -9.10 -17.10
CA ARG A 35 -7.82 -10.39 -17.77
C ARG A 35 -8.99 -11.37 -17.72
N ARG A 36 -9.95 -11.12 -16.82
CA ARG A 36 -11.19 -11.90 -16.74
C ARG A 36 -12.12 -11.51 -17.90
N ASP A 37 -13.16 -12.30 -18.13
CA ASP A 37 -14.23 -11.89 -19.02
C ASP A 37 -14.83 -10.56 -18.51
N PRO A 38 -14.78 -9.47 -19.31
CA PRO A 38 -15.32 -8.17 -18.93
C PRO A 38 -16.78 -8.21 -18.48
N SER A 39 -17.59 -9.09 -19.08
CA SER A 39 -19.02 -9.24 -18.75
C SER A 39 -19.27 -9.73 -17.31
N THR A 40 -18.27 -10.37 -16.70
CA THR A 40 -18.35 -10.89 -15.32
C THR A 40 -17.94 -9.85 -14.27
N VAL A 41 -17.40 -8.70 -14.67
CA VAL A 41 -16.93 -7.66 -13.79
C VAL A 41 -18.00 -6.56 -13.67
N LYS A 42 -18.55 -6.42 -12.46
CA LYS A 42 -19.50 -5.35 -12.12
C LYS A 42 -18.76 -4.21 -11.46
N THR A 43 -18.77 -3.04 -12.09
CA THR A 43 -18.23 -1.78 -11.56
C THR A 43 -19.23 -1.10 -10.62
N LEU A 44 -18.78 -0.14 -9.86
CA LEU A 44 -19.60 0.61 -8.90
C LEU A 44 -20.26 1.85 -9.53
N THR A 45 -19.68 2.39 -10.60
CA THR A 45 -20.10 3.66 -11.24
C THR A 45 -20.48 3.47 -12.71
N ASP A 46 -20.79 2.25 -13.15
CA ASP A 46 -21.11 1.91 -14.53
C ASP A 46 -20.01 2.23 -15.56
N VAL A 47 -18.77 2.45 -15.10
CA VAL A 47 -17.62 2.61 -16.00
C VAL A 47 -17.42 1.36 -16.84
N LYS A 48 -17.09 1.54 -18.11
CA LYS A 48 -16.97 0.43 -19.06
C LYS A 48 -15.74 -0.42 -18.76
N VAL A 49 -15.95 -1.73 -18.76
CA VAL A 49 -14.90 -2.74 -18.58
C VAL A 49 -14.47 -3.29 -19.93
N TYR A 50 -13.17 -3.42 -20.12
CA TYR A 50 -12.54 -3.94 -21.34
C TYR A 50 -11.60 -5.09 -21.01
N ASN A 51 -11.37 -5.97 -22.00
CA ASN A 51 -10.27 -6.91 -21.88
C ASN A 51 -8.92 -6.18 -21.95
N VAL A 52 -7.93 -6.67 -21.22
CA VAL A 52 -6.59 -6.08 -21.19
C VAL A 52 -5.94 -5.99 -22.58
N ASP A 53 -6.27 -6.87 -23.50
CA ASP A 53 -5.75 -6.87 -24.88
C ASP A 53 -6.13 -5.60 -25.65
N GLN A 54 -7.18 -4.90 -25.21
CA GLN A 54 -7.64 -3.65 -25.82
C GLN A 54 -6.93 -2.40 -25.29
N LEU A 55 -6.12 -2.53 -24.20
CA LEU A 55 -5.52 -1.41 -23.51
C LEU A 55 -4.65 -0.53 -24.41
N LEU A 56 -3.75 -1.14 -25.19
CA LEU A 56 -2.84 -0.40 -26.09
C LEU A 56 -3.60 0.35 -27.19
N SER A 57 -4.74 -0.16 -27.64
CA SER A 57 -5.57 0.52 -28.66
C SER A 57 -6.29 1.76 -28.13
N MET A 58 -6.29 1.96 -26.83
CA MET A 58 -6.91 3.12 -26.16
C MET A 58 -5.88 4.12 -25.60
N GLN A 59 -4.60 4.01 -25.99
CA GLN A 59 -3.52 4.84 -25.48
C GLN A 59 -3.84 6.35 -25.54
N ASP A 60 -4.40 6.84 -26.62
CA ASP A 60 -4.72 8.26 -26.79
C ASP A 60 -5.89 8.76 -25.90
N LYS A 61 -6.58 7.84 -25.25
CA LYS A 61 -7.73 8.14 -24.39
C LYS A 61 -7.38 8.12 -22.90
N ILE A 62 -6.15 7.77 -22.55
CA ILE A 62 -5.71 7.53 -21.16
C ILE A 62 -4.49 8.41 -20.88
N ASP A 63 -4.59 9.27 -19.88
CA ASP A 63 -3.47 10.10 -19.43
C ASP A 63 -2.62 9.38 -18.40
N VAL A 64 -3.27 8.59 -17.50
CA VAL A 64 -2.60 7.81 -16.46
C VAL A 64 -3.28 6.45 -16.32
N LEU A 65 -2.48 5.40 -16.29
CA LEU A 65 -2.91 4.03 -16.00
C LEU A 65 -2.49 3.64 -14.58
N VAL A 66 -3.47 3.30 -13.73
CA VAL A 66 -3.20 2.80 -12.37
C VAL A 66 -3.24 1.28 -12.37
N LEU A 67 -2.15 0.68 -11.91
CA LEU A 67 -1.95 -0.77 -11.91
C LEU A 67 -2.37 -1.36 -10.55
N CYS A 68 -3.49 -2.07 -10.54
CA CYS A 68 -4.10 -2.66 -9.35
C CYS A 68 -3.93 -4.19 -9.29
N GLY A 69 -2.90 -4.71 -9.95
CA GLY A 69 -2.52 -6.11 -9.93
C GLY A 69 -1.84 -6.54 -8.63
N GLY A 70 -1.61 -7.84 -8.47
CA GLY A 70 -0.88 -8.38 -7.32
C GLY A 70 0.60 -7.94 -7.31
N SER A 71 1.05 -7.41 -6.18
CA SER A 71 2.42 -6.90 -6.05
C SER A 71 3.49 -7.96 -6.32
N ALA A 72 3.30 -9.18 -5.84
CA ALA A 72 4.27 -10.26 -6.05
C ALA A 72 4.16 -10.95 -7.42
N THR A 73 3.01 -10.85 -8.10
CA THR A 73 2.70 -11.68 -9.28
C THR A 73 2.55 -10.89 -10.57
N ASP A 74 1.91 -9.73 -10.51
CA ASP A 74 1.52 -8.95 -11.68
C ASP A 74 2.44 -7.75 -11.90
N LEU A 75 2.61 -6.90 -10.89
CA LEU A 75 3.32 -5.63 -10.99
C LEU A 75 4.78 -5.75 -11.47
N PRO A 76 5.56 -6.81 -11.10
CA PRO A 76 6.93 -6.95 -11.59
C PRO A 76 7.08 -6.95 -13.11
N LYS A 77 6.03 -7.36 -13.82
CA LYS A 77 6.01 -7.39 -15.30
C LYS A 77 5.21 -6.24 -15.87
N GLN A 78 4.01 -6.02 -15.35
CA GLN A 78 3.05 -5.05 -15.90
C GLN A 78 3.58 -3.62 -15.83
N THR A 79 4.25 -3.22 -14.75
CA THR A 79 4.68 -1.82 -14.61
C THR A 79 5.68 -1.43 -15.70
N ALA A 80 6.70 -2.23 -15.93
CA ALA A 80 7.67 -1.96 -16.99
C ALA A 80 7.07 -2.09 -18.40
N GLU A 81 6.16 -3.04 -18.61
CA GLU A 81 5.46 -3.24 -19.87
C GLU A 81 4.66 -2.00 -20.28
N TYR A 82 3.80 -1.51 -19.36
CA TYR A 82 2.90 -0.40 -19.67
C TYR A 82 3.53 0.98 -19.51
N ALA A 83 4.62 1.13 -18.76
CA ALA A 83 5.37 2.38 -18.67
C ALA A 83 5.94 2.87 -20.01
N LYS A 84 6.05 2.00 -21.02
CA LYS A 84 6.44 2.38 -22.38
C LYS A 84 5.38 3.21 -23.11
N ASN A 85 4.12 3.04 -22.74
CA ASN A 85 2.99 3.62 -23.46
C ASN A 85 2.19 4.62 -22.63
N PHE A 86 2.18 4.48 -21.31
CA PHE A 86 1.36 5.26 -20.40
C PHE A 86 2.18 5.87 -19.28
N ASN A 87 1.72 6.99 -18.72
CA ASN A 87 2.09 7.31 -17.36
C ASN A 87 1.45 6.26 -16.46
N VAL A 88 2.23 5.64 -15.57
CA VAL A 88 1.74 4.55 -14.72
C VAL A 88 1.94 4.85 -13.25
N VAL A 89 1.05 4.30 -12.41
CA VAL A 89 1.22 4.30 -10.96
C VAL A 89 0.97 2.89 -10.44
N ASP A 90 1.85 2.39 -9.59
CA ASP A 90 1.71 1.09 -8.94
C ASP A 90 1.88 1.15 -7.42
N SER A 91 1.44 0.09 -6.75
CA SER A 91 1.60 -0.13 -5.31
C SER A 91 2.54 -1.31 -5.01
N PHE A 92 3.64 -1.44 -5.74
CA PHE A 92 4.60 -2.51 -5.54
C PHE A 92 5.23 -2.44 -4.13
N ASP A 93 5.06 -3.50 -3.32
CA ASP A 93 5.42 -3.51 -1.90
C ASP A 93 6.45 -4.60 -1.49
N THR A 94 7.04 -5.30 -2.46
CA THR A 94 8.11 -6.23 -2.16
C THR A 94 9.42 -5.48 -1.91
N HIS A 95 9.58 -4.95 -0.69
CA HIS A 95 10.62 -4.00 -0.31
C HIS A 95 12.02 -4.35 -0.81
N ALA A 96 12.45 -5.60 -0.63
CA ALA A 96 13.78 -6.05 -1.06
C ALA A 96 14.02 -5.98 -2.57
N LYS A 97 12.96 -5.91 -3.38
CA LYS A 97 13.02 -5.87 -4.85
C LYS A 97 12.71 -4.49 -5.43
N ILE A 98 12.44 -3.48 -4.62
CA ILE A 98 12.14 -2.13 -5.10
C ILE A 98 13.29 -1.56 -5.97
N PRO A 99 14.58 -1.69 -5.60
CA PRO A 99 15.66 -1.17 -6.44
C PRO A 99 15.73 -1.81 -7.84
N GLU A 100 15.51 -3.13 -7.93
CA GLU A 100 15.47 -3.84 -9.21
C GLU A 100 14.25 -3.43 -10.04
N HIS A 101 13.08 -3.37 -9.42
CA HIS A 101 11.84 -2.92 -10.04
C HIS A 101 11.98 -1.48 -10.57
N PHE A 102 12.56 -0.58 -9.77
CA PHE A 102 12.84 0.79 -10.20
C PHE A 102 13.69 0.84 -11.48
N ALA A 103 14.80 0.11 -11.52
CA ALA A 103 15.71 0.13 -12.67
C ALA A 103 15.04 -0.34 -13.97
N GLN A 104 14.23 -1.40 -13.90
CA GLN A 104 13.50 -1.94 -15.03
C GLN A 104 12.41 -0.96 -15.53
N VAL A 105 11.65 -0.39 -14.60
CA VAL A 105 10.57 0.56 -14.91
C VAL A 105 11.14 1.88 -15.43
N ASP A 106 12.27 2.36 -14.89
CA ASP A 106 12.92 3.60 -15.33
C ASP A 106 13.36 3.53 -16.78
N ALA A 107 14.00 2.42 -17.16
CA ALA A 107 14.40 2.19 -18.55
C ALA A 107 13.19 2.23 -19.51
N ALA A 108 12.11 1.53 -19.15
CA ALA A 108 10.89 1.46 -19.95
C ALA A 108 10.18 2.83 -20.05
N ALA A 109 10.04 3.54 -18.93
CA ALA A 109 9.38 4.84 -18.90
C ALA A 109 10.17 5.92 -19.68
N LYS A 110 11.51 5.89 -19.62
CA LYS A 110 12.39 6.76 -20.43
C LYS A 110 12.26 6.47 -21.92
N GLU A 111 12.24 5.21 -22.31
CA GLU A 111 12.00 4.77 -23.68
C GLU A 111 10.67 5.32 -24.23
N GLY A 112 9.61 5.22 -23.45
CA GLY A 112 8.26 5.70 -23.81
C GLY A 112 8.04 7.21 -23.63
N GLY A 113 8.98 7.95 -23.05
CA GLY A 113 8.80 9.37 -22.73
C GLY A 113 7.72 9.61 -21.65
N LYS A 114 7.48 8.64 -20.77
CA LYS A 114 6.45 8.63 -19.75
C LYS A 114 7.01 8.80 -18.34
N VAL A 115 6.14 9.09 -17.38
CA VAL A 115 6.43 9.08 -15.95
C VAL A 115 5.81 7.83 -15.34
N ALA A 116 6.61 7.06 -14.61
CA ALA A 116 6.15 5.91 -13.85
C ALA A 116 6.36 6.17 -12.35
N MET A 117 5.29 6.10 -11.56
CA MET A 117 5.35 6.17 -10.11
C MET A 117 5.25 4.76 -9.54
N ILE A 118 6.25 4.32 -8.81
CA ILE A 118 6.25 2.98 -8.20
C ILE A 118 6.21 3.02 -6.68
N SER A 119 5.76 1.90 -6.10
CA SER A 119 5.73 1.70 -4.65
C SER A 119 4.95 2.79 -3.91
N VAL A 120 3.82 3.16 -4.49
CA VAL A 120 2.92 4.18 -3.95
C VAL A 120 1.84 3.54 -3.09
N GLY A 121 1.72 4.00 -1.86
CA GLY A 121 0.73 3.56 -0.89
C GLY A 121 0.96 4.25 0.45
N TRP A 122 0.46 3.64 1.51
CA TRP A 122 0.74 4.17 2.84
C TRP A 122 2.06 3.61 3.42
N ASP A 123 2.42 2.33 3.11
CA ASP A 123 3.75 1.75 3.41
C ASP A 123 4.06 0.56 2.46
N PRO A 124 4.95 0.73 1.48
CA PRO A 124 5.73 1.93 1.16
C PRO A 124 4.88 3.10 0.66
N GLY A 125 5.39 4.32 0.79
CA GLY A 125 4.75 5.55 0.36
C GLY A 125 4.72 6.62 1.46
N MET A 126 3.57 6.86 2.07
CA MET A 126 3.43 7.90 3.11
C MET A 126 4.35 7.67 4.30
N PHE A 127 4.42 6.44 4.83
CA PHE A 127 5.35 6.12 5.91
C PHE A 127 6.81 6.25 5.49
N SER A 128 7.12 6.00 4.23
CA SER A 128 8.47 6.22 3.69
C SER A 128 8.85 7.70 3.73
N LEU A 129 7.93 8.61 3.35
CA LEU A 129 8.13 10.06 3.49
C LEU A 129 8.26 10.47 4.95
N ASN A 130 7.41 9.94 5.83
CA ASN A 130 7.47 10.27 7.25
C ASN A 130 8.80 9.84 7.87
N ARG A 131 9.32 8.66 7.52
CA ARG A 131 10.68 8.22 7.91
C ARG A 131 11.75 9.16 7.37
N LEU A 132 11.66 9.57 6.09
CA LEU A 132 12.61 10.49 5.49
C LEU A 132 12.62 11.86 6.20
N TYR A 133 11.46 12.46 6.40
CA TYR A 133 11.33 13.76 7.07
C TYR A 133 11.84 13.69 8.51
N ALA A 134 11.43 12.69 9.26
CA ALA A 134 11.87 12.52 10.64
C ALA A 134 13.40 12.33 10.74
N ASN A 135 13.98 11.53 9.85
CA ASN A 135 15.42 11.29 9.75
C ASN A 135 16.21 12.57 9.38
N ALA A 136 15.67 13.36 8.45
CA ALA A 136 16.31 14.60 8.02
C ALA A 136 16.28 15.68 9.11
N ILE A 137 15.23 15.71 9.95
CA ILE A 137 15.04 16.70 11.01
C ILE A 137 15.79 16.33 12.27
N LEU A 138 15.65 15.11 12.76
CA LEU A 138 16.36 14.58 13.92
C LEU A 138 17.47 13.64 13.47
N ARG A 139 18.62 14.19 13.13
CA ARG A 139 19.72 13.43 12.53
C ARG A 139 20.32 12.40 13.48
N ASP A 140 20.49 12.75 14.76
CA ASP A 140 20.93 11.84 15.82
C ASP A 140 19.71 11.18 16.46
N GLY A 141 19.38 9.96 16.03
CA GLY A 141 18.19 9.29 16.50
C GLY A 141 17.97 7.90 15.92
N SER A 142 16.90 7.25 16.37
CA SER A 142 16.50 5.88 15.99
C SER A 142 15.11 5.85 15.39
N ASP A 143 14.96 5.07 14.31
CA ASP A 143 13.68 4.91 13.62
C ASP A 143 12.96 3.63 14.04
N TYR A 144 11.66 3.74 14.27
CA TYR A 144 10.78 2.63 14.60
C TYR A 144 9.56 2.64 13.69
N THR A 145 9.15 1.45 13.25
CA THR A 145 7.88 1.27 12.56
C THR A 145 7.11 0.14 13.23
N PHE A 146 5.86 0.42 13.59
CA PHE A 146 4.91 -0.56 14.11
C PHE A 146 3.71 -0.61 13.18
N TRP A 147 3.36 -1.80 12.70
CA TRP A 147 2.18 -2.01 11.86
C TRP A 147 1.02 -2.56 12.68
N GLY A 148 -0.18 -2.08 12.41
CA GLY A 148 -1.41 -2.57 13.03
C GLY A 148 -2.07 -1.52 13.97
N LYS A 149 -3.13 -1.89 14.66
CA LYS A 149 -3.82 -3.18 14.50
C LYS A 149 -4.40 -3.27 13.08
N GLY A 150 -4.10 -4.35 12.35
CA GLY A 150 -4.59 -4.44 10.97
C GLY A 150 -4.50 -5.82 10.33
N VAL A 151 -5.39 -6.03 9.35
CA VAL A 151 -5.48 -7.27 8.57
C VAL A 151 -4.37 -7.34 7.53
N SER A 152 -3.50 -8.32 7.62
CA SER A 152 -2.55 -8.64 6.55
C SER A 152 -3.19 -9.60 5.56
N GLN A 153 -3.42 -9.13 4.33
CA GLN A 153 -4.01 -9.96 3.28
C GLN A 153 -3.06 -11.11 2.87
N GLY A 154 -1.77 -10.83 2.71
CA GLY A 154 -0.78 -11.85 2.35
C GLY A 154 -0.64 -12.96 3.39
N HIS A 155 -0.63 -12.63 4.68
CA HIS A 155 -0.61 -13.61 5.77
C HIS A 155 -1.92 -14.40 5.84
N SER A 156 -3.06 -13.74 5.67
CA SER A 156 -4.36 -14.41 5.59
C SER A 156 -4.42 -15.40 4.43
N ASP A 157 -3.87 -15.02 3.26
CA ASP A 157 -3.79 -15.92 2.10
C ASP A 157 -2.87 -17.12 2.36
N ALA A 158 -1.77 -16.94 3.06
CA ALA A 158 -0.87 -18.02 3.44
C ALA A 158 -1.60 -19.06 4.32
N ILE A 159 -2.39 -18.61 5.30
CA ILE A 159 -3.22 -19.49 6.15
C ILE A 159 -4.27 -20.22 5.32
N ARG A 160 -4.97 -19.55 4.41
CA ARG A 160 -5.99 -20.17 3.56
C ARG A 160 -5.47 -21.28 2.66
N ARG A 161 -4.18 -21.32 2.37
CA ARG A 161 -3.54 -22.38 1.58
C ARG A 161 -3.22 -23.65 2.39
N ILE A 162 -3.34 -23.61 3.72
CA ILE A 162 -3.12 -24.77 4.58
C ILE A 162 -4.25 -25.78 4.35
N PRO A 163 -3.94 -27.08 4.12
CA PRO A 163 -4.97 -28.12 4.01
C PRO A 163 -5.85 -28.16 5.25
N GLY A 164 -7.16 -28.23 5.06
CA GLY A 164 -8.13 -28.20 6.15
C GLY A 164 -8.63 -26.81 6.57
N VAL A 165 -8.03 -25.75 6.08
CA VAL A 165 -8.56 -24.39 6.27
C VAL A 165 -9.60 -24.07 5.20
N LYS A 166 -10.74 -23.51 5.61
CA LYS A 166 -11.80 -22.99 4.73
C LYS A 166 -11.62 -21.50 4.43
N ASP A 167 -11.40 -20.70 5.47
CA ASP A 167 -11.11 -19.27 5.39
C ASP A 167 -10.31 -18.81 6.62
N ALA A 168 -9.66 -17.64 6.51
CA ALA A 168 -8.92 -17.07 7.62
C ALA A 168 -8.69 -15.56 7.47
N LYS A 169 -8.57 -14.89 8.61
CA LYS A 169 -8.08 -13.52 8.76
C LYS A 169 -6.93 -13.47 9.75
N GLN A 170 -5.88 -12.73 9.42
CA GLN A 170 -4.73 -12.53 10.31
C GLN A 170 -4.58 -11.04 10.61
N TYR A 171 -4.41 -10.72 11.87
CA TYR A 171 -4.13 -9.37 12.36
C TYR A 171 -2.69 -9.24 12.85
N THR A 172 -2.01 -8.20 12.40
CA THR A 172 -0.76 -7.74 12.98
C THR A 172 -1.10 -6.73 14.08
N ILE A 173 -0.51 -6.92 15.26
CA ILE A 173 -0.80 -6.11 16.45
C ILE A 173 0.51 -5.60 17.02
N PRO A 174 0.71 -4.28 17.18
CA PRO A 174 1.85 -3.72 17.88
C PRO A 174 1.89 -4.19 19.34
N VAL A 175 3.08 -4.44 19.86
CA VAL A 175 3.28 -4.67 21.30
C VAL A 175 3.29 -3.32 22.00
N GLU A 176 2.26 -3.03 22.78
CA GLU A 176 2.05 -1.71 23.40
C GLU A 176 3.23 -1.29 24.27
N ALA A 177 3.78 -2.21 25.08
CA ALA A 177 4.94 -1.92 25.93
C ALA A 177 6.17 -1.47 25.11
N ALA A 178 6.38 -2.04 23.91
CA ALA A 178 7.46 -1.64 23.03
C ALA A 178 7.20 -0.25 22.42
N LEU A 179 5.95 0.03 22.06
CA LEU A 179 5.54 1.32 21.53
C LEU A 179 5.71 2.43 22.58
N GLU A 180 5.26 2.20 23.81
CA GLU A 180 5.42 3.14 24.91
C GLU A 180 6.90 3.37 25.30
N ALA A 181 7.73 2.34 25.30
CA ALA A 181 9.17 2.50 25.52
C ALA A 181 9.82 3.45 24.50
N VAL A 182 9.40 3.36 23.22
CA VAL A 182 9.86 4.29 22.18
C VAL A 182 9.34 5.70 22.45
N ARG A 183 8.06 5.86 22.79
CA ARG A 183 7.45 7.16 23.13
C ARG A 183 8.13 7.84 24.32
N ASN A 184 8.63 7.04 25.26
CA ASN A 184 9.40 7.51 26.42
C ASN A 184 10.88 7.77 26.14
N CYS A 185 11.33 7.72 24.88
CA CYS A 185 12.73 7.90 24.49
C CYS A 185 13.71 6.87 25.09
N GLU A 186 13.24 5.67 25.44
CA GLU A 186 14.08 4.61 26.00
C GLU A 186 15.00 3.97 24.94
N ASN A 187 14.73 4.21 23.67
CA ASN A 187 15.52 3.73 22.51
C ASN A 187 15.80 2.21 22.52
N PRO A 188 14.79 1.35 22.71
CA PRO A 188 14.99 -0.08 22.80
C PRO A 188 15.48 -0.68 21.48
N VAL A 189 16.38 -1.66 21.55
CA VAL A 189 16.69 -2.54 20.42
C VAL A 189 15.67 -3.66 20.41
N LEU A 190 14.77 -3.64 19.42
CA LEU A 190 13.61 -4.53 19.35
C LEU A 190 13.76 -5.57 18.24
N THR A 191 13.58 -6.83 18.60
CA THR A 191 13.39 -7.92 17.63
C THR A 191 12.00 -7.84 17.01
N THR A 192 11.79 -8.57 15.91
CA THR A 192 10.48 -8.71 15.25
C THR A 192 9.38 -9.14 16.24
N ARG A 193 9.67 -10.13 17.08
CA ARG A 193 8.78 -10.67 18.12
C ARG A 193 8.41 -9.64 19.18
N GLN A 194 9.36 -8.79 19.55
CA GLN A 194 9.12 -7.73 20.53
C GLN A 194 8.33 -6.55 19.99
N LYS A 195 8.29 -6.38 18.65
CA LYS A 195 7.53 -5.30 18.01
C LYS A 195 6.06 -5.66 17.77
N HIS A 196 5.79 -6.91 17.37
CA HIS A 196 4.46 -7.31 16.92
C HIS A 196 4.09 -8.71 17.38
N THR A 197 2.81 -8.89 17.68
CA THR A 197 2.17 -10.19 17.79
C THR A 197 1.29 -10.47 16.56
N ARG A 198 0.89 -11.73 16.39
CA ARG A 198 -0.03 -12.19 15.34
C ARG A 198 -1.26 -12.80 15.97
N GLU A 199 -2.42 -12.41 15.49
CA GLU A 199 -3.70 -12.98 15.90
C GLU A 199 -4.42 -13.50 14.65
N CYS A 200 -4.74 -14.79 14.63
CA CYS A 200 -5.30 -15.50 13.50
C CYS A 200 -6.69 -16.02 13.84
N PHE A 201 -7.68 -15.67 13.03
CA PHE A 201 -9.04 -16.18 13.10
C PHE A 201 -9.26 -17.13 11.94
N VAL A 202 -9.48 -18.41 12.22
CA VAL A 202 -9.43 -19.50 11.25
C VAL A 202 -10.73 -20.28 11.25
N VAL A 203 -11.34 -20.43 10.08
CA VAL A 203 -12.46 -21.33 9.83
C VAL A 203 -11.90 -22.65 9.31
N ALA A 204 -11.93 -23.69 10.12
CA ALA A 204 -11.53 -25.01 9.71
C ALA A 204 -12.65 -25.74 8.95
N LYS A 205 -12.28 -26.60 8.00
CA LYS A 205 -13.23 -27.52 7.35
C LYS A 205 -13.67 -28.57 8.35
N GLU A 206 -14.85 -29.15 8.14
CA GLU A 206 -15.38 -30.24 8.97
C GLU A 206 -14.38 -31.43 8.99
N GLY A 207 -14.12 -31.96 10.18
CA GLY A 207 -13.18 -33.06 10.41
C GLY A 207 -11.70 -32.70 10.29
N ALA A 208 -11.34 -31.44 10.06
CA ALA A 208 -9.92 -31.04 9.98
C ALA A 208 -9.25 -31.07 11.36
N ASP A 209 -8.00 -31.48 11.39
CA ASP A 209 -7.16 -31.47 12.59
C ASP A 209 -6.73 -30.02 12.93
N LYS A 210 -7.44 -29.43 13.89
CA LYS A 210 -7.17 -28.06 14.34
C LYS A 210 -5.79 -27.89 14.97
N ALA A 211 -5.29 -28.90 15.68
CA ALA A 211 -3.99 -28.84 16.32
C ALA A 211 -2.86 -28.83 15.26
N GLN A 212 -3.02 -29.63 14.20
CA GLN A 212 -2.09 -29.64 13.09
C GLN A 212 -2.11 -28.30 12.31
N ILE A 213 -3.29 -27.72 12.10
CA ILE A 213 -3.41 -26.39 11.43
C ILE A 213 -2.72 -25.33 12.27
N GLU A 214 -2.95 -25.29 13.57
CA GLU A 214 -2.33 -24.32 14.49
C GLU A 214 -0.81 -24.44 14.48
N GLU A 215 -0.27 -25.65 14.53
CA GLU A 215 1.17 -25.89 14.47
C GLU A 215 1.76 -25.42 13.13
N GLN A 216 1.11 -25.75 12.03
CA GLN A 216 1.55 -25.29 10.70
C GLN A 216 1.53 -23.75 10.56
N ILE A 217 0.57 -23.07 11.17
CA ILE A 217 0.55 -21.61 11.20
C ILE A 217 1.74 -21.10 12.01
N LYS A 218 1.87 -21.52 13.27
CA LYS A 218 2.88 -20.99 14.19
C LYS A 218 4.32 -21.23 13.73
N THR A 219 4.56 -22.30 12.98
CA THR A 219 5.90 -22.67 12.49
C THR A 219 6.19 -22.22 11.06
N MET A 220 5.23 -21.56 10.39
CA MET A 220 5.38 -21.16 8.98
C MET A 220 6.50 -20.13 8.81
N PRO A 221 7.58 -20.48 8.06
CA PRO A 221 8.69 -19.57 7.82
C PRO A 221 8.28 -18.32 7.06
N ASN A 222 8.93 -17.19 7.34
CA ASN A 222 8.72 -15.88 6.74
C ASN A 222 7.36 -15.22 7.04
N TYR A 223 6.44 -15.91 7.72
CA TYR A 223 5.11 -15.40 8.05
C TYR A 223 4.85 -15.32 9.55
N PHE A 224 5.07 -16.44 10.28
CA PHE A 224 4.64 -16.58 11.66
C PHE A 224 5.73 -17.06 12.63
N ALA A 225 6.72 -17.82 12.15
CA ALA A 225 7.74 -18.44 13.00
C ALA A 225 8.51 -17.46 13.90
N ASP A 226 8.69 -16.21 13.43
CA ASP A 226 9.41 -15.17 14.16
C ASP A 226 8.52 -14.32 15.09
N TYR A 227 7.24 -14.71 15.28
CA TYR A 227 6.26 -13.95 16.05
C TYR A 227 5.59 -14.79 17.14
N ASP A 228 5.09 -14.11 18.17
CA ASP A 228 4.11 -14.71 19.07
C ASP A 228 2.74 -14.69 18.38
N THR A 229 2.27 -15.90 18.07
CA THR A 229 1.06 -16.10 17.25
C THR A 229 -0.01 -16.83 18.06
N THR A 230 -1.20 -16.23 18.14
CA THR A 230 -2.41 -16.82 18.70
C THR A 230 -3.35 -17.23 17.58
N VAL A 231 -3.91 -18.43 17.65
CA VAL A 231 -4.86 -18.96 16.67
C VAL A 231 -6.22 -19.22 17.35
N HIS A 232 -7.24 -18.60 16.78
CA HIS A 232 -8.64 -18.79 17.20
C HIS A 232 -9.38 -19.54 16.11
N PHE A 233 -9.99 -20.68 16.45
CA PHE A 233 -10.89 -21.38 15.54
C PHE A 233 -12.31 -20.88 15.76
N ILE A 234 -12.90 -20.31 14.72
CA ILE A 234 -14.23 -19.67 14.75
C ILE A 234 -15.11 -20.22 13.63
N THR A 235 -16.40 -19.90 13.66
CA THR A 235 -17.34 -20.24 12.59
C THR A 235 -17.21 -19.26 11.40
N GLU A 236 -17.81 -19.63 10.27
CA GLU A 236 -17.86 -18.77 9.09
C GLU A 236 -18.73 -17.53 9.35
N GLU A 237 -19.82 -17.70 10.11
CA GLU A 237 -20.71 -16.61 10.52
C GLU A 237 -20.00 -15.60 11.42
N GLU A 238 -19.18 -16.08 12.37
CA GLU A 238 -18.35 -15.21 13.22
C GLU A 238 -17.30 -14.48 12.38
N LEU A 239 -16.64 -15.16 11.45
CA LEU A 239 -15.66 -14.54 10.58
C LEU A 239 -16.29 -13.41 9.73
N GLN A 240 -17.47 -13.65 9.18
CA GLN A 240 -18.20 -12.65 8.39
C GLN A 240 -18.75 -11.50 9.22
N ARG A 241 -19.25 -11.77 10.42
CA ARG A 241 -19.80 -10.75 11.30
C ARG A 241 -18.72 -9.82 11.87
N ASP A 242 -17.63 -10.41 12.36
CA ASP A 242 -16.66 -9.70 13.21
C ASP A 242 -15.37 -9.34 12.47
N HIS A 243 -15.08 -10.00 11.33
CA HIS A 243 -13.82 -9.88 10.64
C HIS A 243 -13.97 -9.63 9.12
N ALA A 244 -15.13 -9.19 8.63
CA ALA A 244 -15.37 -8.93 7.20
C ALA A 244 -14.49 -7.80 6.65
N GLY A 245 -14.20 -6.79 7.46
CA GLY A 245 -13.42 -5.61 7.08
C GLY A 245 -11.94 -5.90 6.80
N ILE A 246 -11.27 -4.90 6.27
CA ILE A 246 -9.81 -4.91 6.01
C ILE A 246 -9.19 -3.65 6.67
N PRO A 247 -9.35 -3.46 7.98
CA PRO A 247 -8.73 -2.34 8.68
C PRO A 247 -7.21 -2.54 8.73
N HIS A 248 -6.48 -1.44 8.78
CA HIS A 248 -5.04 -1.45 8.98
C HIS A 248 -4.57 -0.13 9.60
N GLY A 249 -3.25 0.08 9.60
CA GLY A 249 -2.61 1.28 10.08
C GLY A 249 -1.28 0.99 10.74
N GLY A 250 -0.83 1.91 11.55
CA GLY A 250 0.42 1.77 12.29
C GLY A 250 1.03 3.10 12.66
N PHE A 251 2.29 3.02 13.06
CA PHE A 251 3.05 4.15 13.58
C PHE A 251 4.45 4.17 12.96
N VAL A 252 4.91 5.36 12.58
CA VAL A 252 6.32 5.65 12.33
C VAL A 252 6.76 6.60 13.41
N LEU A 253 7.76 6.20 14.20
CA LEU A 253 8.34 7.01 15.24
C LEU A 253 9.83 7.23 14.95
N ARG A 254 10.31 8.40 15.32
CA ARG A 254 11.72 8.68 15.44
C ARG A 254 11.97 9.33 16.77
N THR A 255 12.83 8.71 17.54
CA THR A 255 13.41 9.32 18.74
C THR A 255 14.72 9.99 18.34
N GLY A 256 15.11 11.05 19.03
CA GLY A 256 16.38 11.71 18.76
C GLY A 256 16.70 12.78 19.79
N LYS A 257 17.94 13.24 19.73
CA LYS A 257 18.45 14.23 20.66
C LYS A 257 18.87 15.51 19.96
N THR A 258 18.74 16.63 20.68
CA THR A 258 19.29 17.93 20.27
C THR A 258 20.06 18.57 21.45
N GLY A 259 20.71 19.69 21.16
CA GLY A 259 21.65 20.32 22.07
C GLY A 259 23.08 19.90 21.80
N LEU A 260 24.03 20.64 22.29
CA LEU A 260 25.44 20.42 21.97
C LEU A 260 25.96 19.08 22.53
N ASN A 261 25.40 18.63 23.65
CA ASN A 261 25.73 17.37 24.32
C ASN A 261 24.57 16.37 24.33
N GLY A 262 23.56 16.58 23.51
CA GLY A 262 22.37 15.68 23.44
C GLY A 262 21.48 15.77 24.69
N GLU A 263 21.34 16.96 25.26
CA GLU A 263 20.61 17.17 26.50
C GLU A 263 19.09 17.23 26.39
N HIS A 264 18.54 17.27 25.15
CA HIS A 264 17.11 17.35 24.92
C HIS A 264 16.61 16.13 24.12
N ASP A 265 15.71 15.38 24.68
CA ASP A 265 15.06 14.23 24.02
C ASP A 265 13.82 14.67 23.22
N HIS A 266 13.65 14.09 22.05
CA HIS A 266 12.52 14.35 21.17
C HIS A 266 11.95 13.07 20.58
N VAL A 267 10.64 13.08 20.35
CA VAL A 267 9.92 12.04 19.57
C VAL A 267 9.14 12.72 18.47
N ILE A 268 9.30 12.24 17.24
CA ILE A 268 8.38 12.50 16.13
C ILE A 268 7.55 11.25 15.94
N GLU A 269 6.23 11.38 15.95
CA GLU A 269 5.31 10.27 15.70
C GLU A 269 4.32 10.62 14.61
N TYR A 270 4.17 9.71 13.65
CA TYR A 270 3.11 9.71 12.65
C TYR A 270 2.29 8.45 12.83
N SER A 271 0.98 8.59 12.86
CA SER A 271 0.08 7.44 12.98
C SER A 271 -0.98 7.40 11.89
N LEU A 272 -1.37 6.19 11.48
CA LEU A 272 -2.49 5.95 10.59
C LEU A 272 -3.46 4.95 11.23
N LYS A 273 -4.75 5.25 11.10
CA LYS A 273 -5.84 4.33 11.42
C LYS A 273 -6.77 4.26 10.21
N LEU A 274 -6.82 3.11 9.57
CA LEU A 274 -7.52 2.88 8.32
C LEU A 274 -8.65 1.87 8.54
N ASP A 275 -9.88 2.25 8.25
CA ASP A 275 -11.02 1.32 8.27
C ASP A 275 -10.99 0.40 7.05
N SER A 276 -10.47 0.89 5.93
CA SER A 276 -10.29 0.12 4.69
C SER A 276 -8.91 0.41 4.09
N ASN A 277 -8.01 -0.55 4.21
CA ASN A 277 -6.67 -0.47 3.61
C ASN A 277 -6.71 -0.24 2.09
N PRO A 278 -7.45 -1.02 1.28
CA PRO A 278 -7.43 -0.83 -0.17
C PRO A 278 -8.02 0.51 -0.61
N GLU A 279 -9.05 1.01 0.04
CA GLU A 279 -9.63 2.32 -0.31
C GLU A 279 -8.70 3.47 0.03
N PHE A 280 -8.08 3.44 1.22
CA PHE A 280 -7.10 4.46 1.57
C PHE A 280 -5.89 4.44 0.64
N THR A 281 -5.34 3.26 0.35
CA THR A 281 -4.24 3.11 -0.62
C THR A 281 -4.63 3.68 -1.98
N SER A 282 -5.87 3.48 -2.41
CA SER A 282 -6.39 4.04 -3.66
C SER A 282 -6.41 5.57 -3.67
N CYS A 283 -6.74 6.20 -2.54
CA CYS A 283 -6.66 7.67 -2.43
C CYS A 283 -5.22 8.17 -2.58
N VAL A 284 -4.25 7.45 -2.01
CA VAL A 284 -2.82 7.78 -2.19
C VAL A 284 -2.42 7.61 -3.65
N LEU A 285 -2.78 6.48 -4.29
CA LEU A 285 -2.49 6.25 -5.73
C LEU A 285 -3.11 7.34 -6.61
N THR A 286 -4.32 7.80 -6.30
CA THR A 286 -5.00 8.88 -7.04
C THR A 286 -4.23 10.20 -6.96
N ALA A 287 -3.74 10.57 -5.77
CA ALA A 287 -2.91 11.77 -5.61
C ALA A 287 -1.61 11.67 -6.44
N TYR A 288 -0.97 10.50 -6.45
CA TYR A 288 0.24 10.28 -7.25
C TYR A 288 -0.04 10.11 -8.74
N ALA A 289 -1.23 9.68 -9.15
CA ALA A 289 -1.66 9.71 -10.55
C ALA A 289 -1.73 11.15 -11.07
N ARG A 290 -2.26 12.07 -10.25
CA ARG A 290 -2.22 13.51 -10.54
C ARG A 290 -0.79 14.02 -10.71
N ALA A 291 0.11 13.64 -9.80
CA ALA A 291 1.51 14.03 -9.88
C ALA A 291 2.19 13.47 -11.14
N ALA A 292 1.99 12.20 -11.49
CA ALA A 292 2.55 11.58 -12.69
C ALA A 292 2.13 12.33 -13.96
N TYR A 293 0.84 12.67 -14.06
CA TYR A 293 0.33 13.46 -15.19
C TYR A 293 1.00 14.83 -15.26
N ARG A 294 0.99 15.61 -14.18
CA ARG A 294 1.55 16.96 -14.13
C ARG A 294 3.04 16.99 -14.46
N MET A 295 3.81 16.09 -13.86
CA MET A 295 5.25 15.97 -14.12
C MET A 295 5.54 15.61 -15.58
N ASN A 296 4.72 14.75 -16.18
CA ASN A 296 4.89 14.41 -17.60
C ASN A 296 4.51 15.57 -18.51
N GLN A 297 3.48 16.36 -18.19
CA GLN A 297 3.15 17.59 -18.94
C GLN A 297 4.29 18.64 -18.89
N GLU A 298 5.10 18.64 -17.86
CA GLU A 298 6.31 19.48 -17.72
C GLU A 298 7.55 18.86 -18.40
N GLY A 299 7.39 17.77 -19.14
CA GLY A 299 8.47 17.12 -19.87
C GLY A 299 9.34 16.17 -19.04
N GLN A 300 8.97 15.90 -17.79
CA GLN A 300 9.65 14.89 -16.99
C GLN A 300 9.34 13.48 -17.50
N LYS A 301 10.27 12.57 -17.32
CA LYS A 301 10.16 11.17 -17.74
C LYS A 301 10.98 10.25 -16.85
N GLY A 302 10.73 8.96 -16.96
CA GLY A 302 11.41 7.92 -16.17
C GLY A 302 10.64 7.54 -14.91
N CYS A 303 11.23 6.64 -14.14
CA CYS A 303 10.65 6.15 -12.89
C CYS A 303 10.86 7.16 -11.77
N LYS A 304 9.87 7.24 -10.90
CA LYS A 304 9.83 8.09 -9.72
C LYS A 304 9.30 7.28 -8.54
N THR A 305 9.68 7.68 -7.36
CA THR A 305 9.11 7.23 -6.08
C THR A 305 8.45 8.41 -5.38
N VAL A 306 7.86 8.17 -4.23
CA VAL A 306 7.31 9.23 -3.38
C VAL A 306 8.36 10.28 -2.99
N PHE A 307 9.64 9.94 -3.02
CA PHE A 307 10.74 10.86 -2.67
C PHE A 307 11.04 11.91 -3.74
N ASP A 308 10.62 11.67 -4.98
CA ASP A 308 10.91 12.52 -6.14
C ASP A 308 9.79 13.54 -6.42
N VAL A 309 8.72 13.52 -5.63
CA VAL A 309 7.50 14.31 -5.89
C VAL A 309 7.41 15.47 -4.91
N ALA A 310 7.44 16.70 -5.42
CA ALA A 310 7.12 17.86 -4.59
C ALA A 310 5.63 17.82 -4.15
N PRO A 311 5.32 18.11 -2.87
CA PRO A 311 3.95 17.98 -2.35
C PRO A 311 2.88 18.73 -3.15
N ALA A 312 3.23 19.83 -3.78
CA ALA A 312 2.32 20.62 -4.61
C ALA A 312 1.75 19.86 -5.82
N TYR A 313 2.46 18.85 -6.35
CA TYR A 313 1.95 18.01 -7.43
C TYR A 313 0.76 17.14 -7.00
N LEU A 314 0.66 16.82 -5.71
CA LEU A 314 -0.37 15.93 -5.17
C LEU A 314 -1.71 16.62 -4.94
N SER A 315 -1.69 17.94 -4.69
CA SER A 315 -2.87 18.70 -4.26
C SER A 315 -3.73 19.16 -5.44
N THR A 316 -5.05 19.24 -5.22
CA THR A 316 -5.99 19.94 -6.10
C THR A 316 -5.98 21.46 -5.89
N LEU A 317 -5.44 21.91 -4.75
CA LEU A 317 -5.35 23.33 -4.41
C LEU A 317 -4.32 24.05 -5.29
N THR A 318 -4.61 25.28 -5.62
CA THR A 318 -3.63 26.18 -6.26
C THR A 318 -2.48 26.52 -5.29
N PRO A 319 -1.32 26.96 -5.78
CA PRO A 319 -0.22 27.38 -4.90
C PRO A 319 -0.63 28.50 -3.93
N GLU A 320 -1.58 29.35 -4.31
CA GLU A 320 -2.09 30.44 -3.50
C GLU A 320 -2.99 29.93 -2.37
N GLU A 321 -3.92 29.02 -2.69
CA GLU A 321 -4.74 28.34 -1.70
C GLU A 321 -3.91 27.53 -0.71
N MET A 322 -2.90 26.79 -1.19
CA MET A 322 -2.00 26.04 -0.30
C MET A 322 -1.30 26.98 0.70
N ARG A 323 -0.78 28.12 0.23
CA ARG A 323 -0.12 29.08 1.13
C ARG A 323 -1.08 29.71 2.13
N SER A 324 -2.30 29.96 1.73
CA SER A 324 -3.29 30.64 2.60
C SER A 324 -3.98 29.71 3.59
N THR A 325 -4.04 28.38 3.30
CA THR A 325 -4.82 27.43 4.11
C THR A 325 -3.96 26.40 4.85
N LEU A 326 -2.74 26.13 4.37
CA LEU A 326 -1.89 25.07 4.92
C LEU A 326 -0.60 25.60 5.57
N LEU A 327 -0.24 26.86 5.39
CA LEU A 327 0.83 27.53 6.10
C LEU A 327 0.29 28.50 7.15
#